data_d05609e88e125ab16aaa6e62e4954c47
#
_entry.id   d05609e88e125ab16aaa6e62e4954c47
#
_cell.length_a   1.000
_cell.length_b   1.000
_cell.length_c   1.000
_cell.angle_alpha   90.00
_cell.angle_beta   90.00
_cell.angle_gamma   90.00
#
_symmetry.space_group_name_H-M   'P 1'
#
loop_
_entity.id
_entity.type
_entity.pdbx_description
1 polymer ?
#
loop_
_entity_poly.entity_id
_entity_poly.type
_entity_poly.pdbx_seq_one_letter_code
_entity_poly.pdbx_strand_id
1 'polypeptide(L)'
;MGALKEIQKVTLDSDTNSVSLTGIDSTYNVYMVTITNLKTATDNKNCLFRVNKSGSADTNSEYDNTSKNLSSASTYGNNGGTNSTSATFAFSLGNGTGEAANAMLYLFNFPNSEYSFVTARSVFLDMTPNLIGFQGAIIHTAASASDGVTFLMESAAVIKSGAKFALYGISK
;
A
#
# COMPACT_ATOMS: atom_id res chain seq x y z
N MET A 1 -3.22 1.51 27.27
CA MET A 1 -3.88 1.19 25.98
C MET A 1 -3.20 2.06 24.93
N GLY A 2 -2.55 1.45 23.94
CA GLY A 2 -1.85 2.20 22.88
C GLY A 2 -2.84 3.04 22.07
N ALA A 3 -2.52 4.31 21.84
CA ALA A 3 -3.33 5.22 21.04
C ALA A 3 -2.76 5.31 19.62
N LEU A 4 -3.64 5.44 18.63
CA LEU A 4 -3.27 5.84 17.29
C LEU A 4 -3.05 7.36 17.27
N LYS A 5 -1.86 7.77 16.80
CA LYS A 5 -1.54 9.18 16.60
C LYS A 5 -1.50 9.46 15.09
N GLU A 6 -2.41 10.28 14.59
CA GLU A 6 -2.37 10.71 13.20
C GLU A 6 -1.11 11.56 12.96
N ILE A 7 -0.34 11.19 11.95
CA ILE A 7 0.90 11.86 11.53
C ILE A 7 0.63 12.69 10.28
N GLN A 8 0.01 12.07 9.28
CA GLN A 8 -0.34 12.73 8.03
C GLN A 8 -1.63 12.16 7.46
N LYS A 9 -2.44 13.03 6.88
CA LYS A 9 -3.63 12.67 6.13
C LYS A 9 -3.65 13.41 4.80
N VAL A 10 -3.95 12.69 3.73
CA VAL A 10 -4.10 13.21 2.36
C VAL A 10 -5.47 12.80 1.84
N THR A 11 -6.24 13.78 1.36
CA THR A 11 -7.44 13.54 0.55
C THR A 11 -7.15 14.12 -0.83
N LEU A 12 -7.33 13.33 -1.87
CA LEU A 12 -7.05 13.79 -3.24
C LEU A 12 -8.20 14.65 -3.76
N ASP A 13 -7.93 15.91 -4.01
CA ASP A 13 -8.86 16.85 -4.64
C ASP A 13 -8.81 16.75 -6.18
N SER A 14 -7.72 16.21 -6.72
CA SER A 14 -7.49 15.98 -8.15
C SER A 14 -6.81 14.63 -8.40
N ASP A 15 -6.88 14.19 -9.65
CA ASP A 15 -6.22 12.97 -10.11
C ASP A 15 -4.69 13.10 -10.02
N THR A 16 -3.99 12.02 -9.66
CA THR A 16 -2.52 12.00 -9.53
C THR A 16 -1.93 10.64 -9.88
N ASN A 17 -0.64 10.58 -10.20
CA ASN A 17 0.05 9.32 -10.47
C ASN A 17 0.57 8.63 -9.21
N SER A 18 0.74 9.37 -8.11
CA SER A 18 1.22 8.80 -6.84
C SER A 18 0.83 9.66 -5.64
N VAL A 19 0.86 9.04 -4.47
CA VAL A 19 0.65 9.69 -3.16
C VAL A 19 1.76 9.26 -2.23
N SER A 20 2.49 10.22 -1.65
CA SER A 20 3.50 9.96 -0.63
C SER A 20 3.00 10.39 0.74
N LEU A 21 3.22 9.53 1.74
CA LEU A 21 3.05 9.84 3.15
C LEU A 21 4.43 9.86 3.79
N THR A 22 4.71 10.91 4.55
CA THR A 22 6.00 11.18 5.20
C THR A 22 5.84 11.35 6.70
N GLY A 23 6.97 11.46 7.44
CA GLY A 23 6.96 11.65 8.88
C GLY A 23 7.11 10.35 9.67
N ILE A 24 7.63 9.30 9.04
CA ILE A 24 8.10 8.10 9.74
C ILE A 24 9.47 8.42 10.34
N ASP A 25 9.61 8.23 11.64
CA ASP A 25 10.83 8.47 12.41
C ASP A 25 10.96 7.47 13.58
N SER A 26 11.89 7.66 14.48
CA SER A 26 12.12 6.79 15.63
C SER A 26 11.11 6.94 16.79
N THR A 27 10.10 7.80 16.65
CA THR A 27 9.09 8.05 17.70
C THR A 27 8.23 6.81 17.96
N TYR A 28 7.91 6.05 16.91
CA TYR A 28 7.08 4.85 17.00
C TYR A 28 7.81 3.63 16.46
N ASN A 29 7.54 2.45 17.03
CA ASN A 29 8.10 1.19 16.54
C ASN A 29 7.25 0.60 15.41
N VAL A 30 5.97 0.93 15.37
CA VAL A 30 5.01 0.44 14.39
C VAL A 30 4.22 1.62 13.86
N TYR A 31 4.05 1.64 12.55
CA TYR A 31 3.19 2.60 11.88
C TYR A 31 2.02 1.88 11.21
N MET A 32 0.93 2.59 10.99
CA MET A 32 -0.22 2.07 10.27
C MET A 32 -0.63 3.05 9.17
N VAL A 33 -0.89 2.51 7.99
CA VAL A 33 -1.51 3.28 6.90
C VAL A 33 -2.93 2.77 6.67
N THR A 34 -3.87 3.69 6.51
CA THR A 34 -5.22 3.39 6.00
C THR A 34 -5.42 4.05 4.65
N ILE A 35 -6.03 3.32 3.73
CA ILE A 35 -6.39 3.80 2.40
C ILE A 35 -7.87 3.53 2.20
N THR A 36 -8.63 4.54 1.78
CA THR A 36 -10.06 4.40 1.49
C THR A 36 -10.42 5.03 0.17
N ASN A 37 -11.36 4.41 -0.54
CA ASN A 37 -11.88 4.87 -1.81
C ASN A 37 -10.80 5.05 -2.89
N LEU A 38 -9.79 4.16 -2.89
CA LEU A 38 -8.74 4.17 -3.92
C LEU A 38 -9.34 3.65 -5.23
N LYS A 39 -9.37 4.50 -6.24
CA LYS A 39 -9.87 4.20 -7.57
C LYS A 39 -8.80 4.45 -8.62
N THR A 40 -8.86 3.71 -9.70
CA THR A 40 -7.99 3.89 -10.87
C THR A 40 -8.76 4.48 -12.04
N ALA A 41 -8.08 5.25 -12.88
CA ALA A 41 -8.64 5.73 -14.14
C ALA A 41 -8.65 4.64 -15.23
N THR A 42 -7.80 3.63 -15.10
CA THR A 42 -7.61 2.55 -16.07
C THR A 42 -7.99 1.23 -15.44
N ASP A 43 -8.77 0.45 -16.13
CA ASP A 43 -9.18 -0.89 -15.70
C ASP A 43 -8.00 -1.84 -15.55
N ASN A 44 -8.17 -2.87 -14.68
CA ASN A 44 -7.19 -3.94 -14.48
C ASN A 44 -5.80 -3.41 -14.08
N LYS A 45 -5.72 -2.66 -12.98
CA LYS A 45 -4.46 -2.13 -12.46
C LYS A 45 -4.14 -2.64 -11.06
N ASN A 46 -2.87 -2.99 -10.86
CA ASN A 46 -2.36 -3.31 -9.53
C ASN A 46 -2.10 -2.02 -8.74
N CYS A 47 -2.45 -2.06 -7.45
CA CYS A 47 -2.13 -1.00 -6.49
C CYS A 47 -0.78 -1.34 -5.83
N LEU A 48 0.17 -0.45 -5.98
CA LEU A 48 1.56 -0.66 -5.64
C LEU A 48 2.01 0.21 -4.47
N PHE A 49 2.99 -0.28 -3.76
CA PHE A 49 3.61 0.33 -2.60
C PHE A 49 5.12 0.40 -2.79
N ARG A 50 5.72 1.52 -2.38
CA ARG A 50 7.16 1.72 -2.26
C ARG A 50 7.50 2.35 -0.92
N VAL A 51 8.66 1.99 -0.40
CA VAL A 51 9.30 2.63 0.76
C VAL A 51 9.96 3.93 0.29
N ASN A 52 9.94 4.98 1.13
CA ASN A 52 10.70 6.19 0.86
C ASN A 52 11.99 6.20 1.67
N LYS A 53 13.08 6.57 1.01
CA LYS A 53 14.40 6.83 1.60
C LYS A 53 14.82 8.25 1.25
N SER A 54 15.16 9.04 2.26
CA SER A 54 15.55 10.47 2.07
C SER A 54 14.52 11.25 1.24
N GLY A 55 13.24 11.07 1.54
CA GLY A 55 12.11 11.77 0.91
C GLY A 55 11.72 11.26 -0.48
N SER A 56 12.36 10.23 -1.01
CA SER A 56 12.09 9.71 -2.36
C SER A 56 11.73 8.22 -2.33
N ALA A 57 10.80 7.82 -3.20
CA ALA A 57 10.41 6.42 -3.34
C ALA A 57 11.59 5.58 -3.86
N ASP A 58 11.91 4.48 -3.16
CA ASP A 58 12.93 3.55 -3.60
C ASP A 58 12.41 2.71 -4.77
N THR A 59 13.13 2.74 -5.88
CA THR A 59 12.79 2.04 -7.13
C THR A 59 13.72 0.88 -7.44
N ASN A 60 14.62 0.53 -6.51
CA ASN A 60 15.50 -0.62 -6.66
C ASN A 60 14.72 -1.93 -6.59
N SER A 61 15.31 -3.00 -7.09
CA SER A 61 14.73 -4.36 -7.03
C SER A 61 14.94 -4.99 -5.65
N GLU A 62 14.33 -4.37 -4.62
CA GLU A 62 14.52 -4.70 -3.20
C GLU A 62 13.20 -5.08 -2.50
N TYR A 63 12.14 -5.40 -3.27
CA TYR A 63 10.85 -5.79 -2.71
C TYR A 63 10.56 -7.26 -2.96
N ASP A 64 10.33 -8.00 -1.89
CA ASP A 64 9.73 -9.34 -1.96
C ASP A 64 8.33 -9.28 -1.35
N ASN A 65 7.40 -9.99 -1.93
CA ASN A 65 6.03 -10.04 -1.43
C ASN A 65 5.40 -11.41 -1.59
N THR A 66 4.48 -11.72 -0.71
CA THR A 66 3.60 -12.90 -0.80
C THR A 66 2.20 -12.54 -0.36
N SER A 67 1.19 -13.18 -0.95
CA SER A 67 -0.19 -12.92 -0.59
C SER A 67 -1.11 -14.11 -0.81
N LYS A 68 -2.25 -14.07 -0.11
CA LYS A 68 -3.39 -14.95 -0.32
C LYS A 68 -4.64 -14.12 -0.61
N ASN A 69 -5.45 -14.59 -1.54
CA ASN A 69 -6.66 -13.91 -1.98
C ASN A 69 -7.87 -14.82 -1.80
N LEU A 70 -8.97 -14.23 -1.35
CA LEU A 70 -10.31 -14.80 -1.34
C LEU A 70 -11.13 -14.07 -2.40
N SER A 71 -11.88 -14.79 -3.22
CA SER A 71 -12.74 -14.19 -4.24
C SER A 71 -14.18 -14.64 -4.09
N SER A 72 -15.16 -13.74 -4.32
CA SER A 72 -16.57 -14.08 -4.40
C SER A 72 -16.92 -15.04 -5.56
N ALA A 73 -16.00 -15.20 -6.53
CA ALA A 73 -16.08 -16.26 -7.55
C ALA A 73 -15.71 -17.65 -7.00
N SER A 74 -15.66 -17.82 -5.67
CA SER A 74 -15.30 -19.08 -4.99
C SER A 74 -13.92 -19.61 -5.34
N THR A 75 -12.99 -18.74 -5.67
CA THR A 75 -11.60 -19.07 -5.99
C THR A 75 -10.64 -18.57 -4.92
N TYR A 76 -9.52 -19.25 -4.80
CA TYR A 76 -8.43 -18.87 -3.91
C TYR A 76 -7.18 -18.70 -4.75
N GLY A 77 -6.49 -17.58 -4.57
CA GLY A 77 -5.21 -17.30 -5.23
C GLY A 77 -4.08 -17.17 -4.23
N ASN A 78 -2.90 -17.63 -4.63
CA ASN A 78 -1.64 -17.26 -3.99
C ASN A 78 -0.84 -16.44 -5.00
N ASN A 79 -0.16 -15.43 -4.52
CA ASN A 79 0.71 -14.61 -5.35
C ASN A 79 2.00 -14.30 -4.59
N GLY A 80 3.09 -14.13 -5.32
CA GLY A 80 4.37 -13.80 -4.72
C GLY A 80 5.37 -13.34 -5.78
N GLY A 81 6.38 -12.62 -5.33
CA GLY A 81 7.46 -12.15 -6.18
C GLY A 81 8.65 -11.75 -5.33
N THR A 82 9.83 -11.81 -5.92
CA THR A 82 11.09 -11.38 -5.31
C THR A 82 11.82 -10.41 -6.21
N ASN A 83 12.68 -9.58 -5.64
CA ASN A 83 13.50 -8.63 -6.39
C ASN A 83 12.67 -7.70 -7.30
N SER A 84 11.49 -7.29 -6.84
CA SER A 84 10.62 -6.36 -7.55
C SER A 84 10.97 -4.91 -7.21
N THR A 85 10.59 -3.95 -8.07
CA THR A 85 10.78 -2.52 -7.85
C THR A 85 9.66 -1.87 -7.03
N SER A 86 8.67 -2.66 -6.61
CA SER A 86 7.54 -2.28 -5.78
C SER A 86 6.81 -3.52 -5.29
N ALA A 87 5.99 -3.41 -4.26
CA ALA A 87 5.13 -4.49 -3.80
C ALA A 87 3.66 -4.21 -4.08
N THR A 88 2.87 -5.25 -4.32
CA THR A 88 1.43 -5.18 -4.57
C THR A 88 0.64 -5.35 -3.28
N PHE A 89 -0.36 -4.49 -3.04
CA PHE A 89 -1.30 -4.62 -1.92
C PHE A 89 -2.77 -4.76 -2.34
N ALA A 90 -3.07 -4.57 -3.63
CA ALA A 90 -4.30 -4.96 -4.30
C ALA A 90 -4.00 -5.16 -5.79
N PHE A 91 -4.67 -6.10 -6.43
CA PHE A 91 -4.37 -6.48 -7.82
C PHE A 91 -5.63 -6.39 -8.70
N SER A 92 -5.42 -6.18 -9.99
CA SER A 92 -6.50 -6.17 -10.99
C SER A 92 -7.69 -5.30 -10.59
N LEU A 93 -7.45 -4.16 -9.92
CA LEU A 93 -8.50 -3.23 -9.52
C LEU A 93 -9.28 -2.76 -10.75
N GLY A 94 -10.59 -2.86 -10.68
CA GLY A 94 -11.48 -2.37 -11.72
C GLY A 94 -11.67 -0.84 -11.65
N ASN A 95 -12.22 -0.27 -12.72
CA ASN A 95 -12.52 1.17 -12.83
C ASN A 95 -14.00 1.49 -13.03
N GLY A 96 -14.87 0.50 -12.89
CA GLY A 96 -16.32 0.64 -13.03
C GLY A 96 -16.97 1.38 -11.86
N THR A 97 -18.26 1.63 -11.98
CA THR A 97 -19.06 2.27 -10.93
C THR A 97 -19.07 1.43 -9.66
N GLY A 98 -18.65 2.01 -8.53
CA GLY A 98 -18.56 1.32 -7.24
C GLY A 98 -17.28 0.55 -7.02
N GLU A 99 -16.44 0.36 -8.02
CA GLU A 99 -15.16 -0.31 -7.89
C GLU A 99 -14.14 0.61 -7.22
N ALA A 100 -13.65 0.17 -6.08
CA ALA A 100 -12.64 0.87 -5.29
C ALA A 100 -11.89 -0.12 -4.40
N ALA A 101 -10.65 0.18 -4.05
CA ALA A 101 -9.90 -0.54 -3.04
C ALA A 101 -9.87 0.23 -1.71
N ASN A 102 -9.97 -0.54 -0.63
CA ASN A 102 -9.75 -0.06 0.73
C ASN A 102 -8.69 -0.96 1.38
N ALA A 103 -7.72 -0.38 2.06
CA ALA A 103 -6.59 -1.14 2.59
C ALA A 103 -6.14 -0.63 3.97
N MET A 104 -5.50 -1.53 4.70
CA MET A 104 -4.78 -1.26 5.93
C MET A 104 -3.42 -1.95 5.86
N LEU A 105 -2.35 -1.20 6.13
CA LEU A 105 -0.98 -1.69 6.15
C LEU A 105 -0.36 -1.39 7.51
N TYR A 106 0.32 -2.38 8.10
CA TYR A 106 1.18 -2.16 9.27
C TYR A 106 2.64 -2.22 8.84
N LEU A 107 3.39 -1.22 9.25
CA LEU A 107 4.78 -0.98 8.87
C LEU A 107 5.68 -1.21 10.09
N PHE A 108 6.66 -2.11 9.96
CA PHE A 108 7.58 -2.52 11.03
C PHE A 108 9.02 -2.24 10.64
N ASN A 109 9.85 -1.82 11.57
CA ASN A 109 11.28 -1.50 11.43
C ASN A 109 11.61 -0.32 10.50
N PHE A 110 10.65 0.45 10.05
CA PHE A 110 10.86 1.53 9.09
C PHE A 110 11.92 2.56 9.51
N PRO A 111 11.96 3.03 10.78
CA PRO A 111 12.96 4.01 11.19
C PRO A 111 14.35 3.41 11.44
N ASN A 112 14.52 2.11 11.33
CA ASN A 112 15.75 1.41 11.66
C ASN A 112 16.59 1.13 10.40
N SER A 113 17.92 1.06 10.55
CA SER A 113 18.82 0.63 9.48
C SER A 113 18.83 -0.90 9.32
N GLU A 114 17.65 -1.47 9.15
CA GLU A 114 17.36 -2.90 9.02
C GLU A 114 16.35 -3.12 7.89
N TYR A 115 16.05 -4.38 7.57
CA TYR A 115 14.96 -4.68 6.64
C TYR A 115 13.62 -4.21 7.21
N SER A 116 12.82 -3.59 6.36
CA SER A 116 11.46 -3.14 6.70
C SER A 116 10.44 -4.19 6.31
N PHE A 117 9.46 -4.44 7.18
CA PHE A 117 8.40 -5.42 6.94
C PHE A 117 7.05 -4.73 6.91
N VAL A 118 6.14 -5.26 6.09
CA VAL A 118 4.77 -4.77 6.00
C VAL A 118 3.80 -5.93 6.00
N THR A 119 2.73 -5.84 6.78
CA THR A 119 1.54 -6.66 6.57
C THR A 119 0.46 -5.81 5.92
N ALA A 120 -0.18 -6.35 4.87
CA ALA A 120 -1.21 -5.64 4.12
C ALA A 120 -2.52 -6.44 4.12
N ARG A 121 -3.63 -5.75 4.32
CA ARG A 121 -4.98 -6.27 4.11
C ARG A 121 -5.74 -5.29 3.24
N SER A 122 -6.39 -5.79 2.20
CA SER A 122 -7.25 -4.96 1.37
C SER A 122 -8.53 -5.69 0.97
N VAL A 123 -9.54 -4.90 0.66
CA VAL A 123 -10.82 -5.35 0.11
C VAL A 123 -11.16 -4.46 -1.07
N PHE A 124 -11.50 -5.08 -2.21
CA PHE A 124 -11.76 -4.36 -3.45
C PHE A 124 -12.63 -5.17 -4.41
N LEU A 125 -13.12 -4.52 -5.45
CA LEU A 125 -13.69 -5.20 -6.61
C LEU A 125 -12.64 -5.25 -7.73
N ASP A 126 -12.44 -6.44 -8.30
CA ASP A 126 -11.54 -6.61 -9.44
C ASP A 126 -12.20 -6.16 -10.76
N MET A 127 -11.47 -6.23 -11.86
CA MET A 127 -11.94 -5.86 -13.20
C MET A 127 -13.15 -6.68 -13.71
N THR A 128 -13.51 -7.77 -13.05
CA THR A 128 -14.66 -8.63 -13.37
C THR A 128 -15.76 -8.55 -12.31
N PRO A 129 -15.94 -7.44 -11.66
CA PRO A 129 -16.44 -7.01 -10.36
C PRO A 129 -16.63 -8.11 -9.29
N ASN A 130 -15.69 -9.02 -9.18
CA ASN A 130 -15.65 -9.93 -8.05
C ASN A 130 -15.14 -9.22 -6.79
N LEU A 131 -15.76 -9.50 -5.66
CA LEU A 131 -15.25 -9.06 -4.36
C LEU A 131 -13.99 -9.85 -4.02
N ILE A 132 -12.90 -9.13 -3.76
CA ILE A 132 -11.60 -9.70 -3.39
C ILE A 132 -11.25 -9.28 -1.96
N GLY A 133 -10.91 -10.27 -1.13
CA GLY A 133 -10.22 -10.10 0.14
C GLY A 133 -8.76 -10.49 -0.02
N PHE A 134 -7.85 -9.55 0.21
CA PHE A 134 -6.40 -9.75 0.09
C PHE A 134 -5.73 -9.71 1.46
N GLN A 135 -4.81 -10.64 1.70
CA GLN A 135 -3.88 -10.62 2.84
C GLN A 135 -2.48 -10.89 2.33
N GLY A 136 -1.56 -9.96 2.58
CA GLY A 136 -0.17 -10.06 2.11
C GLY A 136 0.86 -9.70 3.16
N ALA A 137 2.07 -10.15 2.90
CA ALA A 137 3.29 -9.75 3.59
C ALA A 137 4.30 -9.24 2.56
N ILE A 138 5.01 -8.19 2.92
CA ILE A 138 5.99 -7.51 2.09
C ILE A 138 7.25 -7.31 2.92
N ILE A 139 8.41 -7.48 2.31
CA ILE A 139 9.70 -7.09 2.85
C ILE A 139 10.40 -6.15 1.87
N HIS A 140 11.03 -5.12 2.40
CA HIS A 140 12.01 -4.30 1.69
C HIS A 140 13.39 -4.68 2.19
N THR A 141 14.22 -5.23 1.29
CA THR A 141 15.47 -5.92 1.62
C THR A 141 16.69 -4.99 1.67
N ALA A 142 16.48 -3.67 1.60
CA ALA A 142 17.53 -2.71 1.90
C ALA A 142 17.61 -2.45 3.41
N ALA A 143 18.75 -2.65 4.00
CA ALA A 143 19.02 -2.34 5.42
C ALA A 143 19.26 -0.83 5.60
N SER A 144 18.21 -0.03 5.49
CA SER A 144 18.27 1.43 5.60
C SER A 144 17.01 1.98 6.26
N ALA A 145 17.15 3.04 7.04
CA ALA A 145 16.02 3.76 7.60
C ALA A 145 15.13 4.35 6.49
N SER A 146 13.84 4.30 6.69
CA SER A 146 12.80 4.78 5.79
C SER A 146 12.00 5.87 6.46
N ASP A 147 11.73 6.98 5.75
CA ASP A 147 11.09 8.17 6.26
C ASP A 147 9.64 8.35 5.78
N GLY A 148 9.16 7.41 4.95
CA GLY A 148 7.81 7.46 4.40
C GLY A 148 7.48 6.29 3.48
N VAL A 149 6.34 6.41 2.82
CA VAL A 149 5.81 5.43 1.88
C VAL A 149 5.15 6.12 0.69
N THR A 150 5.25 5.54 -0.49
CA THR A 150 4.60 6.03 -1.71
C THR A 150 3.67 4.97 -2.27
N PHE A 151 2.45 5.37 -2.58
CA PHE A 151 1.41 4.58 -3.24
C PHE A 151 1.25 5.03 -4.68
N LEU A 152 1.17 4.09 -5.59
CA LEU A 152 1.04 4.32 -7.02
C LEU A 152 0.26 3.19 -7.68
N MET A 153 -0.13 3.39 -8.93
CA MET A 153 -0.73 2.36 -9.76
C MET A 153 0.29 1.77 -10.72
N GLU A 154 0.09 0.52 -11.08
CA GLU A 154 0.87 -0.14 -12.12
C GLU A 154 0.84 0.62 -13.44
N SER A 155 1.98 0.62 -14.17
CA SER A 155 2.13 1.29 -15.46
C SER A 155 1.78 2.79 -15.43
N ALA A 156 2.08 3.47 -14.31
CA ALA A 156 1.79 4.88 -14.08
C ALA A 156 0.30 5.26 -14.33
N ALA A 157 -0.63 4.32 -14.14
CA ALA A 157 -2.04 4.63 -14.20
C ALA A 157 -2.43 5.64 -13.11
N VAL A 158 -3.46 6.42 -13.38
CA VAL A 158 -3.84 7.54 -12.53
C VAL A 158 -4.70 7.06 -11.35
N ILE A 159 -4.38 7.53 -10.14
CA ILE A 159 -5.23 7.47 -8.95
C ILE A 159 -6.27 8.59 -9.07
N LYS A 160 -7.54 8.25 -8.98
CA LYS A 160 -8.64 9.22 -9.09
C LYS A 160 -8.79 10.05 -7.81
N SER A 161 -9.26 11.28 -7.99
CA SER A 161 -9.68 12.16 -6.89
C SER A 161 -10.68 11.49 -5.95
N GLY A 162 -10.74 11.95 -4.71
CA GLY A 162 -11.58 11.40 -3.64
C GLY A 162 -10.97 10.23 -2.87
N ALA A 163 -9.82 9.69 -3.29
CA ALA A 163 -9.07 8.71 -2.50
C ALA A 163 -8.48 9.39 -1.23
N LYS A 164 -8.46 8.64 -0.13
CA LYS A 164 -7.95 9.14 1.16
C LYS A 164 -6.88 8.21 1.69
N PHE A 165 -5.79 8.81 2.16
CA PHE A 165 -4.64 8.11 2.74
C PHE A 165 -4.36 8.74 4.11
N ALA A 166 -4.08 7.92 5.11
CA ALA A 166 -3.66 8.42 6.42
C ALA A 166 -2.57 7.53 7.02
N LEU A 167 -1.55 8.18 7.59
CA LEU A 167 -0.45 7.56 8.31
C LEU A 167 -0.61 7.82 9.80
N TYR A 168 -0.48 6.78 10.58
CA TYR A 168 -0.56 6.82 12.04
C TYR A 168 0.66 6.17 12.66
N GLY A 169 1.14 6.73 13.78
CA GLY A 169 2.02 6.06 14.72
C GLY A 169 1.22 5.30 15.77
N ILE A 170 1.68 4.10 16.14
CA ILE A 170 1.10 3.30 17.21
C ILE A 170 1.96 3.51 18.45
N SER A 171 1.39 4.15 19.47
CA SER A 171 2.12 4.39 20.73
C SER A 171 2.45 3.09 21.45
N LYS A 172 3.63 3.09 22.08
CA LYS A 172 4.10 2.01 22.96
C LYS A 172 3.20 1.85 24.17
#